data_434153feb85fecdac726917904326b19
#
_entry.id   434153feb85fecdac726917904326b19
#
_cell.length_a   1.000
_cell.length_b   1.000
_cell.length_c   1.000
_cell.angle_alpha   90.00
_cell.angle_beta   90.00
_cell.angle_gamma   90.00
#
_symmetry.space_group_name_H-M   'P 1'
#
loop_
_entity.id
_entity.type
_entity.pdbx_description
1 polymer ?
#
loop_
_entity_poly.entity_id
_entity_poly.type
_entity_poly.pdbx_seq_one_letter_code
_entity_poly.pdbx_strand_id
1 'polypeptide(L)'
;MRKISILVISVFLFLGCKQKSIVHPTFYYWKTDYQNKKEETSYLDQFKSKSLYVRIMDVDFNPDLQLPVPISPIKFSDPIPKQIDIIPVVFIVNEVFNKIDTMQTAVMADRIVKFVAAKVKQAGKQNYAELQIDCDWTKGTRNRYFKFLEQLKANPLLKGKSISVTLRLHQVKNIISSGVPPVEKAILMCYNMGNLRKYGEQNSILDQHEMDLYLKDYLERYPLSLDVALPIFEWAVVFRNGQYAGISKRIGTTQIGDKKLFKQRENSILYDLLVDYPAAGLKKGDVVRWEQISTEDLLSTSKFLSRYLSPRDRNLVFYHLDTDLLKHFTNEDVQKVIANF
;
A
#
# COMPACT_ATOMS: atom_id res chain seq x y z
N MET A 1 -39.31 -38.47 54.44
CA MET A 1 -39.37 -37.17 53.72
C MET A 1 -38.01 -36.87 53.12
N ARG A 2 -37.83 -37.13 51.84
CA ARG A 2 -36.57 -36.88 51.09
C ARG A 2 -36.58 -35.44 50.56
N LYS A 3 -35.64 -34.63 51.00
CA LYS A 3 -35.43 -33.27 50.46
C LYS A 3 -34.65 -33.39 49.16
N ILE A 4 -35.27 -32.98 48.04
CA ILE A 4 -34.63 -32.86 46.73
C ILE A 4 -34.02 -31.48 46.68
N SER A 5 -32.68 -31.40 46.71
CA SER A 5 -31.97 -30.14 46.46
C SER A 5 -31.84 -29.93 44.95
N ILE A 6 -32.50 -28.93 44.42
CA ILE A 6 -32.39 -28.52 43.03
C ILE A 6 -31.13 -27.65 42.90
N LEU A 7 -30.11 -28.18 42.23
CA LEU A 7 -28.89 -27.49 41.90
C LEU A 7 -29.15 -26.66 40.62
N VAL A 8 -29.31 -25.33 40.74
CA VAL A 8 -29.45 -24.42 39.64
C VAL A 8 -28.05 -24.13 39.07
N ILE A 9 -27.70 -24.77 37.97
CA ILE A 9 -26.48 -24.47 37.21
C ILE A 9 -26.73 -23.20 36.37
N SER A 10 -26.19 -22.05 36.85
CA SER A 10 -26.17 -20.81 36.11
C SER A 10 -25.12 -20.88 35.02
N VAL A 11 -25.52 -21.13 33.79
CA VAL A 11 -24.64 -21.06 32.59
C VAL A 11 -24.40 -19.60 32.26
N PHE A 12 -23.28 -19.06 32.72
CA PHE A 12 -22.77 -17.77 32.24
C PHE A 12 -22.34 -17.93 30.78
N LEU A 13 -23.23 -17.54 29.84
CA LEU A 13 -22.86 -17.28 28.46
C LEU A 13 -21.93 -16.07 28.45
N PHE A 14 -20.61 -16.33 28.45
CA PHE A 14 -19.64 -15.30 28.07
C PHE A 14 -19.85 -14.95 26.60
N LEU A 15 -20.75 -14.01 26.34
CA LEU A 15 -20.76 -13.26 25.10
C LEU A 15 -19.45 -12.47 25.06
N GLY A 16 -18.41 -13.06 24.53
CA GLY A 16 -17.17 -12.37 24.25
C GLY A 16 -17.46 -11.26 23.24
N CYS A 17 -17.74 -10.05 23.72
CA CYS A 17 -17.66 -8.88 22.90
C CYS A 17 -16.27 -8.81 22.30
N LYS A 18 -16.10 -9.14 21.03
CA LYS A 18 -14.86 -8.81 20.30
C LYS A 18 -14.64 -7.32 20.48
N GLN A 19 -13.57 -6.94 21.16
CA GLN A 19 -13.18 -5.55 21.34
C GLN A 19 -13.04 -4.95 19.93
N LYS A 20 -13.85 -3.95 19.61
CA LYS A 20 -13.78 -3.28 18.31
C LYS A 20 -12.47 -2.52 18.22
N SER A 21 -11.75 -2.72 17.14
CA SER A 21 -10.57 -1.91 16.81
C SER A 21 -10.98 -0.47 16.50
N ILE A 22 -10.17 0.49 16.91
CA ILE A 22 -10.32 1.87 16.43
C ILE A 22 -9.52 1.96 15.12
N VAL A 23 -10.22 2.30 14.04
CA VAL A 23 -9.62 2.43 12.71
C VAL A 23 -9.41 3.89 12.39
N HIS A 24 -8.20 4.23 11.98
CA HIS A 24 -7.80 5.58 11.57
C HIS A 24 -7.64 5.61 10.05
N PRO A 25 -8.66 6.07 9.30
CA PRO A 25 -8.56 6.14 7.84
C PRO A 25 -7.54 7.21 7.44
N THR A 26 -6.70 6.87 6.48
CA THR A 26 -5.70 7.76 5.92
C THR A 26 -5.38 7.35 4.47
N PHE A 27 -4.48 8.07 3.82
CA PHE A 27 -4.14 7.84 2.42
C PHE A 27 -2.63 7.81 2.22
N TYR A 28 -2.20 7.10 1.18
CA TYR A 28 -0.92 7.37 0.54
C TYR A 28 -1.03 8.58 -0.40
N TYR A 29 -0.01 9.41 -0.43
CA TYR A 29 0.20 10.41 -1.47
C TYR A 29 1.44 10.01 -2.27
N TRP A 30 1.22 9.51 -3.48
CA TRP A 30 2.27 8.89 -4.28
C TRP A 30 2.69 9.71 -5.51
N LYS A 31 2.25 10.98 -5.56
CA LYS A 31 2.60 11.93 -6.64
C LYS A 31 3.98 12.54 -6.36
N THR A 32 4.59 13.10 -7.40
CA THR A 32 5.92 13.75 -7.33
C THR A 32 5.85 15.25 -7.05
N ASP A 33 4.66 15.85 -7.10
CA ASP A 33 4.39 17.23 -6.70
C ASP A 33 3.18 17.27 -5.76
N TYR A 34 3.38 17.79 -4.56
CA TYR A 34 2.29 18.00 -3.62
C TYR A 34 1.65 19.36 -3.87
N GLN A 35 0.38 19.36 -4.20
CA GLN A 35 -0.49 20.51 -4.31
C GLN A 35 -1.68 20.32 -3.39
N ASN A 36 -2.05 21.37 -2.65
CA ASN A 36 -3.18 21.33 -1.74
C ASN A 36 -4.50 21.52 -2.52
N LYS A 37 -4.90 20.50 -3.27
CA LYS A 37 -6.15 20.52 -4.04
C LYS A 37 -7.34 20.42 -3.11
N LYS A 38 -8.32 21.32 -3.29
CA LYS A 38 -9.52 21.39 -2.45
C LYS A 38 -10.28 20.06 -2.40
N GLU A 39 -10.38 19.39 -3.54
CA GLU A 39 -11.05 18.11 -3.65
C GLU A 39 -10.35 17.02 -2.82
N GLU A 40 -9.02 16.92 -2.92
CA GLU A 40 -8.24 15.95 -2.15
C GLU A 40 -8.28 16.24 -0.65
N THR A 41 -8.20 17.51 -0.26
CA THR A 41 -8.35 17.92 1.15
C THR A 41 -9.74 17.60 1.69
N SER A 42 -10.80 17.77 0.87
CA SER A 42 -12.16 17.39 1.23
C SER A 42 -12.28 15.92 1.60
N TYR A 43 -11.58 15.02 0.92
CA TYR A 43 -11.58 13.59 1.30
C TYR A 43 -10.89 13.36 2.66
N LEU A 44 -9.78 14.06 2.94
CA LEU A 44 -9.12 13.97 4.23
C LEU A 44 -10.05 14.40 5.37
N ASP A 45 -10.75 15.51 5.20
CA ASP A 45 -11.70 16.03 6.20
C ASP A 45 -12.91 15.08 6.37
N GLN A 46 -13.45 14.58 5.26
CA GLN A 46 -14.62 13.70 5.24
C GLN A 46 -14.37 12.37 5.95
N PHE A 47 -13.19 11.78 5.75
CA PHE A 47 -12.80 10.55 6.44
C PHE A 47 -12.12 10.83 7.79
N LYS A 48 -12.07 12.09 8.22
CA LYS A 48 -11.43 12.50 9.49
C LYS A 48 -9.99 12.01 9.59
N SER A 49 -9.30 11.98 8.45
CA SER A 49 -7.89 11.59 8.39
C SER A 49 -7.06 12.60 9.16
N LYS A 50 -6.22 12.12 10.07
CA LYS A 50 -5.32 12.95 10.88
C LYS A 50 -3.89 12.93 10.36
N SER A 51 -3.58 12.02 9.45
CA SER A 51 -2.24 11.84 8.88
C SER A 51 -2.31 11.58 7.37
N LEU A 52 -1.17 11.72 6.70
CA LEU A 52 -1.00 11.42 5.29
C LEU A 52 0.37 10.76 5.09
N TYR A 53 0.40 9.57 4.49
CA TYR A 53 1.61 8.87 4.10
C TYR A 53 2.13 9.44 2.80
N VAL A 54 3.22 10.21 2.85
CA VAL A 54 3.74 10.96 1.69
C VAL A 54 5.02 10.35 1.18
N ARG A 55 5.00 9.86 -0.07
CA ARG A 55 6.21 9.40 -0.75
C ARG A 55 7.17 10.58 -0.93
N ILE A 56 8.31 10.51 -0.25
CA ILE A 56 9.33 11.56 -0.29
C ILE A 56 10.25 11.38 -1.51
N MET A 57 10.67 10.16 -1.76
CA MET A 57 11.55 9.80 -2.88
C MET A 57 11.58 8.28 -3.04
N ASP A 58 12.08 7.85 -4.20
CA ASP A 58 12.62 6.51 -4.37
C ASP A 58 14.14 6.56 -4.16
N VAL A 59 14.70 5.43 -3.80
CA VAL A 59 16.16 5.22 -3.74
C VAL A 59 16.50 4.09 -4.69
N ASP A 60 17.40 4.36 -5.64
CA ASP A 60 17.88 3.35 -6.57
C ASP A 60 19.42 3.41 -6.66
N PHE A 61 20.02 2.34 -7.15
CA PHE A 61 21.46 2.25 -7.31
C PHE A 61 21.89 2.89 -8.64
N ASN A 62 22.77 3.89 -8.54
CA ASN A 62 23.38 4.50 -9.73
C ASN A 62 24.68 3.75 -10.09
N PRO A 63 24.73 3.09 -11.26
CA PRO A 63 25.89 2.29 -11.64
C PRO A 63 27.14 3.14 -11.97
N ASP A 64 26.97 4.38 -12.41
CA ASP A 64 28.09 5.27 -12.73
C ASP A 64 28.76 5.81 -11.47
N LEU A 65 27.95 6.15 -10.47
CA LEU A 65 28.43 6.65 -9.18
C LEU A 65 28.74 5.55 -8.17
N GLN A 66 28.37 4.30 -8.46
CA GLN A 66 28.52 3.14 -7.58
C GLN A 66 27.92 3.34 -6.18
N LEU A 67 26.78 4.06 -6.09
CA LEU A 67 26.11 4.37 -4.84
C LEU A 67 24.60 4.55 -5.00
N PRO A 68 23.82 4.38 -3.90
CA PRO A 68 22.40 4.71 -3.88
C PRO A 68 22.14 6.21 -4.03
N VAL A 69 21.19 6.57 -4.87
CA VAL A 69 20.80 7.96 -5.15
C VAL A 69 19.28 8.14 -5.01
N PRO A 70 18.83 9.34 -4.61
CA PRO A 70 17.41 9.65 -4.63
C PRO A 70 16.90 9.83 -6.06
N ILE A 71 15.77 9.17 -6.37
CA ILE A 71 15.06 9.27 -7.64
C ILE A 71 13.72 9.97 -7.41
N SER A 72 13.38 10.89 -8.32
CA SER A 72 12.08 11.58 -8.35
C SER A 72 11.61 12.08 -6.96
N PRO A 73 12.43 12.87 -6.25
CA PRO A 73 12.04 13.40 -4.94
C PRO A 73 10.82 14.31 -5.09
N ILE A 74 9.92 14.24 -4.12
CA ILE A 74 8.71 15.05 -4.11
C ILE A 74 9.05 16.55 -4.06
N LYS A 75 8.31 17.34 -4.83
CA LYS A 75 8.22 18.79 -4.68
C LYS A 75 6.99 19.12 -3.84
N PHE A 76 7.13 20.06 -2.93
CA PHE A 76 5.98 20.65 -2.24
C PHE A 76 5.72 22.03 -2.84
N SER A 77 4.72 22.12 -3.73
CA SER A 77 4.24 23.40 -4.29
C SER A 77 3.38 24.15 -3.28
N ASP A 78 2.70 23.39 -2.39
CA ASP A 78 1.94 23.92 -1.26
C ASP A 78 2.33 23.21 0.03
N PRO A 79 2.12 23.82 1.21
CA PRO A 79 2.30 23.13 2.49
C PRO A 79 1.15 22.14 2.75
N ILE A 80 1.45 21.07 3.48
CA ILE A 80 0.44 20.16 3.99
C ILE A 80 -0.41 20.90 5.05
N PRO A 81 -1.77 20.75 5.06
CA PRO A 81 -2.65 21.40 6.03
C PRO A 81 -2.19 21.17 7.48
N LYS A 82 -2.27 22.18 8.33
CA LYS A 82 -1.72 22.15 9.69
C LYS A 82 -2.24 20.98 10.53
N GLN A 83 -3.53 20.63 10.37
CA GLN A 83 -4.21 19.55 11.09
C GLN A 83 -3.85 18.13 10.61
N ILE A 84 -3.13 17.99 9.51
CA ILE A 84 -2.74 16.69 8.95
C ILE A 84 -1.27 16.42 9.28
N ASP A 85 -0.98 15.37 10.01
CA ASP A 85 0.38 14.92 10.28
C ASP A 85 0.99 14.26 9.04
N ILE A 86 2.24 14.55 8.77
CA ILE A 86 2.99 13.87 7.70
C ILE A 86 3.64 12.60 8.24
N ILE A 87 3.46 11.50 7.51
CA ILE A 87 4.24 10.27 7.66
C ILE A 87 5.07 10.12 6.39
N PRO A 88 6.35 10.49 6.41
CA PRO A 88 7.21 10.37 5.24
C PRO A 88 7.43 8.90 4.87
N VAL A 89 7.36 8.59 3.57
CA VAL A 89 7.59 7.27 3.01
C VAL A 89 8.78 7.33 2.05
N VAL A 90 9.71 6.40 2.20
CA VAL A 90 10.85 6.23 1.29
C VAL A 90 10.75 4.85 0.65
N PHE A 91 10.57 4.83 -0.67
CA PHE A 91 10.65 3.58 -1.43
C PHE A 91 12.10 3.26 -1.77
N ILE A 92 12.54 2.04 -1.50
CA ILE A 92 13.89 1.58 -1.83
C ILE A 92 13.79 0.40 -2.77
N VAL A 93 14.33 0.56 -3.97
CA VAL A 93 14.42 -0.53 -4.95
C VAL A 93 15.24 -1.66 -4.35
N ASN A 94 14.66 -2.86 -4.29
CA ASN A 94 15.28 -4.01 -3.60
C ASN A 94 16.70 -4.33 -4.10
N GLU A 95 16.97 -4.09 -5.39
CA GLU A 95 18.27 -4.33 -5.99
C GLU A 95 19.41 -3.50 -5.36
N VAL A 96 19.10 -2.36 -4.75
CA VAL A 96 20.06 -1.54 -3.96
C VAL A 96 20.79 -2.43 -2.93
N PHE A 97 20.04 -3.28 -2.22
CA PHE A 97 20.60 -4.16 -1.19
C PHE A 97 21.44 -5.32 -1.74
N ASN A 98 21.40 -5.59 -3.05
CA ASN A 98 22.34 -6.50 -3.70
C ASN A 98 23.67 -5.84 -4.05
N LYS A 99 23.67 -4.51 -4.23
CA LYS A 99 24.82 -3.74 -4.73
C LYS A 99 25.66 -3.06 -3.66
N ILE A 100 25.15 -2.90 -2.43
CA ILE A 100 25.82 -2.17 -1.36
C ILE A 100 26.21 -3.07 -0.19
N ASP A 101 27.27 -2.71 0.52
CA ASP A 101 27.73 -3.38 1.74
C ASP A 101 27.12 -2.75 3.01
N THR A 102 27.49 -3.28 4.17
CA THR A 102 26.98 -2.82 5.49
C THR A 102 27.42 -1.38 5.84
N MET A 103 28.60 -0.95 5.37
CA MET A 103 29.06 0.44 5.62
C MET A 103 28.27 1.42 4.76
N GLN A 104 28.05 1.07 3.51
CA GLN A 104 27.23 1.86 2.58
C GLN A 104 25.76 1.92 3.04
N THR A 105 25.21 0.87 3.65
CA THR A 105 23.86 0.94 4.24
C THR A 105 23.76 1.95 5.37
N ALA A 106 24.79 2.09 6.21
CA ALA A 106 24.81 3.10 7.28
C ALA A 106 24.86 4.53 6.73
N VAL A 107 25.67 4.77 5.70
CA VAL A 107 25.74 6.07 5.02
C VAL A 107 24.40 6.39 4.34
N MET A 108 23.77 5.40 3.69
CA MET A 108 22.46 5.55 3.08
C MET A 108 21.40 5.90 4.12
N ALA A 109 21.39 5.22 5.27
CA ALA A 109 20.44 5.50 6.35
C ALA A 109 20.55 6.95 6.84
N ASP A 110 21.76 7.44 7.08
CA ASP A 110 21.99 8.83 7.53
C ASP A 110 21.54 9.85 6.47
N ARG A 111 21.88 9.62 5.20
CA ARG A 111 21.46 10.48 4.08
C ARG A 111 19.94 10.53 3.92
N ILE A 112 19.25 9.38 4.01
CA ILE A 112 17.79 9.29 3.95
C ILE A 112 17.16 10.13 5.06
N VAL A 113 17.59 9.96 6.30
CA VAL A 113 17.00 10.67 7.45
C VAL A 113 17.16 12.19 7.32
N LYS A 114 18.36 12.65 6.91
CA LYS A 114 18.64 14.08 6.68
C LYS A 114 17.77 14.63 5.53
N PHE A 115 17.66 13.89 4.45
CA PHE A 115 16.84 14.29 3.29
C PHE A 115 15.35 14.37 3.65
N VAL A 116 14.83 13.35 4.35
CA VAL A 116 13.44 13.33 4.85
C VAL A 116 13.17 14.53 5.75
N ALA A 117 14.05 14.82 6.70
CA ALA A 117 13.90 15.98 7.59
C ALA A 117 13.83 17.31 6.83
N ALA A 118 14.64 17.46 5.77
CA ALA A 118 14.59 18.65 4.90
C ALA A 118 13.27 18.74 4.13
N LYS A 119 12.77 17.60 3.59
CA LYS A 119 11.50 17.53 2.86
C LYS A 119 10.29 17.79 3.75
N VAL A 120 10.30 17.28 4.98
CA VAL A 120 9.25 17.56 5.98
C VAL A 120 9.16 19.07 6.28
N LYS A 121 10.30 19.76 6.38
CA LYS A 121 10.31 21.24 6.53
C LYS A 121 9.72 21.92 5.28
N GLN A 122 10.05 21.47 4.07
CA GLN A 122 9.46 21.99 2.82
C GLN A 122 7.94 21.76 2.77
N ALA A 123 7.43 20.69 3.37
CA ALA A 123 6.01 20.43 3.51
C ALA A 123 5.30 21.34 4.53
N GLY A 124 6.00 22.30 5.16
CA GLY A 124 5.46 23.18 6.20
C GLY A 124 5.33 22.52 7.58
N LYS A 125 6.01 21.38 7.81
CA LYS A 125 5.98 20.64 9.08
C LYS A 125 7.30 20.74 9.84
N GLN A 126 7.21 20.83 11.17
CA GLN A 126 8.40 20.89 12.04
C GLN A 126 8.91 19.52 12.43
N ASN A 127 8.03 18.51 12.46
CA ASN A 127 8.35 17.16 12.93
C ASN A 127 7.44 16.12 12.24
N TYR A 128 7.77 14.85 12.47
CA TYR A 128 6.96 13.67 12.11
C TYR A 128 7.17 12.60 13.18
N ALA A 129 6.15 11.81 13.43
CA ALA A 129 6.18 10.76 14.47
C ALA A 129 6.68 9.41 13.94
N GLU A 130 6.56 9.17 12.64
CA GLU A 130 6.85 7.90 11.99
C GLU A 130 7.57 8.12 10.67
N LEU A 131 8.57 7.27 10.37
CA LEU A 131 9.18 7.11 9.05
C LEU A 131 8.83 5.74 8.51
N GLN A 132 8.24 5.67 7.33
CA GLN A 132 7.98 4.42 6.65
C GLN A 132 9.04 4.11 5.59
N ILE A 133 9.50 2.87 5.58
CA ILE A 133 10.36 2.33 4.52
C ILE A 133 9.56 1.31 3.71
N ASP A 134 9.39 1.59 2.43
CA ASP A 134 8.79 0.69 1.46
C ASP A 134 9.89 -0.03 0.69
N CYS A 135 9.94 -1.35 0.80
CA CYS A 135 10.88 -2.18 0.06
C CYS A 135 10.36 -3.59 -0.12
N ASP A 136 10.37 -4.08 -1.34
CA ASP A 136 10.02 -5.47 -1.67
C ASP A 136 11.22 -6.41 -1.46
N TRP A 137 11.71 -6.53 -0.22
CA TRP A 137 12.89 -7.37 0.05
C TRP A 137 12.65 -8.85 -0.21
N THR A 138 13.69 -9.54 -0.57
CA THR A 138 13.70 -10.98 -0.84
C THR A 138 14.56 -11.72 0.19
N LYS A 139 14.53 -13.06 0.16
CA LYS A 139 15.45 -13.89 0.95
C LYS A 139 16.93 -13.49 0.78
N GLY A 140 17.32 -13.09 -0.44
CA GLY A 140 18.70 -12.71 -0.76
C GLY A 140 19.11 -11.35 -0.19
N THR A 141 18.19 -10.40 -0.09
CA THR A 141 18.47 -9.04 0.39
C THR A 141 18.10 -8.81 1.85
N ARG A 142 17.33 -9.71 2.46
CA ARG A 142 16.79 -9.62 3.81
C ARG A 142 17.79 -9.15 4.85
N ASN A 143 18.94 -9.77 4.92
CA ASN A 143 19.91 -9.49 5.99
C ASN A 143 20.47 -8.07 5.89
N ARG A 144 20.75 -7.57 4.67
CA ARG A 144 21.23 -6.20 4.45
C ARG A 144 20.10 -5.17 4.70
N TYR A 145 18.89 -5.48 4.24
CA TYR A 145 17.72 -4.64 4.51
C TYR A 145 17.44 -4.53 6.02
N PHE A 146 17.47 -5.64 6.76
CA PHE A 146 17.25 -5.60 8.22
C PHE A 146 18.36 -4.86 8.93
N LYS A 147 19.61 -5.03 8.49
CA LYS A 147 20.73 -4.24 9.02
C LYS A 147 20.56 -2.75 8.77
N PHE A 148 20.07 -2.36 7.61
CA PHE A 148 19.72 -0.98 7.31
C PHE A 148 18.61 -0.44 8.24
N LEU A 149 17.57 -1.21 8.54
CA LEU A 149 16.52 -0.82 9.48
C LEU A 149 17.07 -0.63 10.91
N GLU A 150 17.97 -1.50 11.36
CA GLU A 150 18.67 -1.34 12.64
C GLU A 150 19.49 -0.03 12.68
N GLN A 151 20.18 0.30 11.59
CA GLN A 151 20.96 1.52 11.46
C GLN A 151 20.06 2.77 11.45
N LEU A 152 18.88 2.70 10.82
CA LEU A 152 17.88 3.76 10.94
C LEU A 152 17.43 3.96 12.40
N LYS A 153 17.09 2.86 13.09
CA LYS A 153 16.68 2.94 14.53
C LYS A 153 17.76 3.56 15.42
N ALA A 154 19.01 3.30 15.12
CA ALA A 154 20.15 3.86 15.85
C ALA A 154 20.45 5.33 15.49
N ASN A 155 19.83 5.90 14.45
CA ASN A 155 20.10 7.27 14.02
C ASN A 155 19.55 8.30 15.04
N PRO A 156 20.37 9.20 15.58
CA PRO A 156 19.94 10.18 16.60
C PRO A 156 18.78 11.07 16.17
N LEU A 157 18.65 11.38 14.88
CA LEU A 157 17.55 12.19 14.32
C LEU A 157 16.19 11.47 14.33
N LEU A 158 16.19 10.13 14.50
CA LEU A 158 14.99 9.32 14.65
C LEU A 158 14.67 8.96 16.11
N LYS A 159 15.44 9.49 17.09
CA LYS A 159 15.15 9.25 18.51
C LYS A 159 13.72 9.69 18.84
N GLY A 160 12.93 8.78 19.42
CA GLY A 160 11.53 9.02 19.77
C GLY A 160 10.55 8.96 18.58
N LYS A 161 11.00 8.53 17.40
CA LYS A 161 10.16 8.28 16.23
C LYS A 161 10.04 6.79 15.98
N SER A 162 8.87 6.34 15.48
CA SER A 162 8.69 4.96 15.05
C SER A 162 9.18 4.75 13.62
N ILE A 163 9.58 3.52 13.33
CA ILE A 163 9.86 3.07 11.96
C ILE A 163 8.83 2.02 11.60
N SER A 164 8.16 2.18 10.47
CA SER A 164 7.31 1.16 9.88
C SER A 164 7.85 0.70 8.54
N VAL A 165 7.41 -0.47 8.12
CA VAL A 165 7.73 -1.03 6.80
C VAL A 165 6.47 -1.49 6.10
N THR A 166 6.53 -1.63 4.78
CA THR A 166 5.49 -2.30 4.01
C THR A 166 5.72 -3.81 3.99
N LEU A 167 4.62 -4.57 3.88
CA LEU A 167 4.64 -6.02 3.75
C LEU A 167 3.81 -6.46 2.56
N ARG A 168 4.36 -7.38 1.76
CA ARG A 168 3.62 -8.16 0.77
C ARG A 168 2.97 -9.39 1.40
N LEU A 169 1.87 -9.87 0.83
CA LEU A 169 1.16 -11.05 1.33
C LEU A 169 2.08 -12.27 1.47
N HIS A 170 2.91 -12.54 0.46
CA HIS A 170 3.82 -13.66 0.46
C HIS A 170 4.87 -13.61 1.59
N GLN A 171 5.22 -12.41 2.08
CA GLN A 171 6.16 -12.25 3.20
C GLN A 171 5.52 -12.64 4.53
N VAL A 172 4.19 -12.48 4.66
CA VAL A 172 3.44 -12.97 5.84
C VAL A 172 3.42 -14.49 5.88
N LYS A 173 3.05 -15.17 4.78
CA LYS A 173 3.06 -16.63 4.68
C LYS A 173 4.45 -17.22 4.86
N ASN A 174 5.43 -16.68 4.17
CA ASN A 174 6.78 -17.25 4.10
C ASN A 174 7.72 -16.63 5.15
N ILE A 175 7.25 -16.44 6.38
CA ILE A 175 7.98 -15.77 7.46
C ILE A 175 9.37 -16.36 7.71
N ILE A 176 9.57 -17.67 7.52
CA ILE A 176 10.86 -18.35 7.70
C ILE A 176 11.89 -17.82 6.70
N SER A 177 11.51 -17.64 5.44
CA SER A 177 12.42 -17.15 4.39
C SER A 177 12.49 -15.62 4.33
N SER A 178 11.35 -14.95 4.52
CA SER A 178 11.25 -13.49 4.49
C SER A 178 11.81 -12.84 5.76
N GLY A 179 11.75 -13.54 6.90
CA GLY A 179 12.07 -12.99 8.21
C GLY A 179 11.02 -12.00 8.70
N VAL A 180 11.22 -11.50 9.93
CA VAL A 180 10.44 -10.42 10.52
C VAL A 180 11.32 -9.18 10.62
N PRO A 181 10.95 -8.07 10.00
CA PRO A 181 11.72 -6.83 10.06
C PRO A 181 11.89 -6.34 11.52
N PRO A 182 13.07 -5.81 11.90
CA PRO A 182 13.34 -5.35 13.26
C PRO A 182 12.72 -3.97 13.54
N VAL A 183 11.41 -3.84 13.36
CA VAL A 183 10.62 -2.62 13.54
C VAL A 183 9.39 -2.88 14.42
N GLU A 184 8.69 -1.82 14.83
CA GLU A 184 7.55 -1.93 15.75
C GLU A 184 6.26 -2.32 15.04
N LYS A 185 6.08 -1.88 13.78
CA LYS A 185 4.87 -2.15 13.01
C LYS A 185 5.14 -2.22 11.51
N ALA A 186 4.21 -2.81 10.81
CA ALA A 186 4.23 -2.87 9.36
C ALA A 186 2.86 -2.54 8.76
N ILE A 187 2.83 -2.15 7.48
CA ILE A 187 1.61 -1.98 6.72
C ILE A 187 1.50 -3.13 5.72
N LEU A 188 0.46 -3.94 5.88
CA LEU A 188 0.14 -5.01 4.94
C LEU A 188 -0.48 -4.43 3.68
N MET A 189 0.23 -4.55 2.55
CA MET A 189 -0.26 -4.11 1.24
C MET A 189 -1.19 -5.16 0.65
N CYS A 190 -2.52 -4.93 0.74
CA CYS A 190 -3.55 -5.80 0.18
C CYS A 190 -3.85 -5.43 -1.27
N TYR A 191 -2.82 -5.35 -2.09
CA TYR A 191 -2.88 -5.08 -3.53
C TYR A 191 -1.63 -5.57 -4.26
N ASN A 192 -1.66 -5.54 -5.62
CA ASN A 192 -0.59 -6.08 -6.47
C ASN A 192 -0.31 -7.57 -6.14
N MET A 193 -1.38 -8.37 -6.11
CA MET A 193 -1.36 -9.75 -5.63
C MET A 193 -1.06 -10.74 -6.75
N GLY A 194 -1.69 -10.54 -7.92
CA GLY A 194 -1.61 -11.47 -9.04
C GLY A 194 -0.37 -11.27 -9.91
N ASN A 195 -0.18 -12.19 -10.86
CA ASN A 195 0.87 -12.07 -11.86
C ASN A 195 0.47 -11.09 -12.97
N LEU A 196 0.91 -9.83 -12.81
CA LEU A 196 0.68 -8.75 -13.76
C LEU A 196 1.07 -9.11 -15.20
N ARG A 197 2.15 -9.89 -15.36
CA ARG A 197 2.73 -10.24 -16.68
C ARG A 197 2.04 -11.41 -17.37
N LYS A 198 1.22 -12.17 -16.66
CA LYS A 198 0.47 -13.29 -17.25
C LYS A 198 -0.68 -12.72 -18.09
N TYR A 199 -0.75 -13.13 -19.37
CA TYR A 199 -1.91 -12.83 -20.21
C TYR A 199 -3.14 -13.58 -19.70
N GLY A 200 -4.31 -12.94 -19.74
CA GLY A 200 -5.58 -13.50 -19.30
C GLY A 200 -6.46 -12.46 -18.60
N GLU A 201 -7.56 -12.90 -18.02
CA GLU A 201 -8.62 -12.06 -17.44
C GLU A 201 -8.52 -11.87 -15.92
N GLN A 202 -7.40 -12.30 -15.31
CA GLN A 202 -7.19 -12.09 -13.87
C GLN A 202 -7.01 -10.61 -13.53
N ASN A 203 -7.59 -10.18 -12.41
CA ASN A 203 -7.28 -8.89 -11.83
C ASN A 203 -6.01 -9.03 -10.96
N SER A 204 -4.94 -8.33 -11.35
CA SER A 204 -3.67 -8.39 -10.62
C SER A 204 -3.57 -7.35 -9.50
N ILE A 205 -4.54 -6.44 -9.39
CA ILE A 205 -4.58 -5.48 -8.27
C ILE A 205 -5.02 -6.21 -7.00
N LEU A 206 -6.17 -6.88 -7.04
CA LEU A 206 -6.76 -7.57 -5.90
C LEU A 206 -7.33 -8.92 -6.34
N ASP A 207 -6.97 -9.97 -5.59
CA ASP A 207 -7.42 -11.33 -5.82
C ASP A 207 -7.74 -12.01 -4.48
N GLN A 208 -9.01 -12.36 -4.28
CA GLN A 208 -9.47 -12.98 -3.03
C GLN A 208 -8.83 -14.36 -2.80
N HIS A 209 -8.58 -15.11 -3.87
CA HIS A 209 -7.92 -16.42 -3.78
C HIS A 209 -6.48 -16.29 -3.28
N GLU A 210 -5.74 -15.30 -3.80
CA GLU A 210 -4.38 -14.99 -3.33
C GLU A 210 -4.39 -14.54 -1.85
N MET A 211 -5.39 -13.75 -1.44
CA MET A 211 -5.55 -13.37 -0.03
C MET A 211 -5.76 -14.59 0.87
N ASP A 212 -6.66 -15.49 0.50
CA ASP A 212 -6.91 -16.72 1.25
C ASP A 212 -5.63 -17.58 1.35
N LEU A 213 -4.93 -17.73 0.22
CA LEU A 213 -3.72 -18.54 0.11
C LEU A 213 -2.57 -18.03 0.99
N TYR A 214 -2.41 -16.70 1.09
CA TYR A 214 -1.26 -16.10 1.76
C TYR A 214 -1.54 -15.60 3.18
N LEU A 215 -2.79 -15.34 3.54
CA LEU A 215 -3.10 -14.65 4.79
C LEU A 215 -3.92 -15.49 5.78
N LYS A 216 -4.88 -16.31 5.31
CA LYS A 216 -5.89 -16.99 6.15
C LYS A 216 -5.31 -17.66 7.39
N ASP A 217 -4.23 -18.44 7.24
CA ASP A 217 -3.66 -19.24 8.33
C ASP A 217 -2.43 -18.59 8.99
N TYR A 218 -2.02 -17.42 8.51
CA TYR A 218 -0.75 -16.79 8.86
C TYR A 218 -0.90 -15.40 9.49
N LEU A 219 -1.96 -14.67 9.14
CA LEU A 219 -2.12 -13.26 9.47
C LEU A 219 -2.22 -13.01 10.98
N GLU A 220 -3.04 -13.82 11.69
CA GLU A 220 -3.25 -13.69 13.13
C GLU A 220 -1.96 -13.92 13.95
N ARG A 221 -1.06 -14.76 13.41
CA ARG A 221 0.20 -15.15 14.06
C ARG A 221 1.39 -14.28 13.68
N TYR A 222 1.18 -13.27 12.79
CA TYR A 222 2.29 -12.43 12.37
C TYR A 222 2.78 -11.56 13.53
N PRO A 223 4.10 -11.55 13.87
CA PRO A 223 4.59 -10.99 15.13
C PRO A 223 4.50 -9.47 15.25
N LEU A 224 4.48 -8.75 14.12
CA LEU A 224 4.42 -7.30 14.15
C LEU A 224 2.98 -6.79 14.24
N SER A 225 2.87 -5.61 14.77
CA SER A 225 1.67 -4.80 14.66
C SER A 225 1.37 -4.46 13.19
N LEU A 226 0.15 -4.79 12.69
CA LEU A 226 -0.20 -4.59 11.28
C LEU A 226 -1.24 -3.48 11.10
N ASP A 227 -0.87 -2.43 10.39
CA ASP A 227 -1.78 -1.56 9.68
C ASP A 227 -2.13 -2.19 8.32
N VAL A 228 -3.12 -1.67 7.62
CA VAL A 228 -3.60 -2.25 6.35
C VAL A 228 -3.62 -1.19 5.27
N ALA A 229 -3.17 -1.54 4.08
CA ALA A 229 -3.33 -0.70 2.89
C ALA A 229 -4.24 -1.39 1.87
N LEU A 230 -5.28 -0.67 1.42
CA LEU A 230 -6.26 -1.13 0.42
C LEU A 230 -6.11 -0.34 -0.88
N PRO A 231 -6.33 -0.99 -2.04
CA PRO A 231 -6.27 -0.33 -3.33
C PRO A 231 -7.54 0.47 -3.61
N ILE A 232 -7.39 1.65 -4.20
CA ILE A 232 -8.47 2.43 -4.82
C ILE A 232 -8.04 2.90 -6.20
N PHE A 233 -7.13 2.19 -6.84
CA PHE A 233 -6.57 2.56 -8.15
C PHE A 233 -7.01 1.57 -9.23
N GLU A 234 -6.79 2.02 -10.46
CA GLU A 234 -7.03 1.28 -11.68
C GLU A 234 -5.81 1.37 -12.58
N TRP A 235 -5.62 0.45 -13.49
CA TRP A 235 -4.56 0.51 -14.49
C TRP A 235 -4.86 -0.25 -15.77
N ALA A 236 -4.17 0.17 -16.83
CA ALA A 236 -4.20 -0.46 -18.14
C ALA A 236 -2.95 -1.31 -18.33
N VAL A 237 -3.08 -2.63 -18.24
CA VAL A 237 -1.99 -3.58 -18.51
C VAL A 237 -1.99 -3.91 -19.99
N VAL A 238 -0.89 -3.62 -20.66
CA VAL A 238 -0.77 -3.77 -22.12
C VAL A 238 -0.08 -5.07 -22.48
N PHE A 239 -0.65 -5.75 -23.44
CA PHE A 239 -0.08 -6.97 -24.06
C PHE A 239 0.05 -6.77 -25.56
N ARG A 240 1.22 -7.13 -26.09
CA ARG A 240 1.51 -7.15 -27.53
C ARG A 240 1.84 -8.56 -27.94
N ASN A 241 1.09 -9.11 -28.89
CA ASN A 241 1.22 -10.52 -29.31
C ASN A 241 1.16 -11.50 -28.13
N GLY A 242 0.28 -11.26 -27.16
CA GLY A 242 0.14 -12.07 -25.94
C GLY A 242 1.27 -11.91 -24.91
N GLN A 243 2.27 -11.08 -25.18
CA GLN A 243 3.38 -10.81 -24.26
C GLN A 243 3.15 -9.48 -23.51
N TYR A 244 3.51 -9.45 -22.23
CA TYR A 244 3.44 -8.24 -21.41
C TYR A 244 4.33 -7.11 -22.00
N ALA A 245 3.71 -5.97 -22.29
CA ALA A 245 4.37 -4.80 -22.87
C ALA A 245 4.52 -3.64 -21.87
N GLY A 246 3.83 -3.69 -20.73
CA GLY A 246 3.92 -2.66 -19.69
C GLY A 246 2.57 -2.24 -19.13
N ILE A 247 2.59 -1.20 -18.29
CA ILE A 247 1.41 -0.49 -17.80
C ILE A 247 1.35 0.87 -18.49
N SER A 248 0.21 1.20 -19.12
CA SER A 248 0.00 2.50 -19.72
C SER A 248 -0.66 3.46 -18.72
N LYS A 249 0.05 4.54 -18.37
CA LYS A 249 -0.49 5.65 -17.58
C LYS A 249 -1.34 6.64 -18.41
N ARG A 250 -1.44 6.43 -19.71
CA ARG A 250 -2.17 7.30 -20.65
C ARG A 250 -3.53 6.71 -21.05
N ILE A 251 -3.84 5.52 -20.57
CA ILE A 251 -5.13 4.87 -20.73
C ILE A 251 -5.85 4.96 -19.39
N GLY A 252 -6.98 5.62 -19.39
CA GLY A 252 -7.91 5.71 -18.27
C GLY A 252 -9.33 5.39 -18.74
N THR A 253 -10.30 5.57 -17.88
CA THR A 253 -11.73 5.28 -18.13
C THR A 253 -12.22 5.95 -19.42
N THR A 254 -11.79 7.20 -19.71
CA THR A 254 -12.19 7.92 -20.93
C THR A 254 -11.71 7.22 -22.20
N GLN A 255 -10.45 6.78 -22.23
CA GLN A 255 -9.88 6.11 -23.41
C GLN A 255 -10.48 4.73 -23.61
N ILE A 256 -10.61 3.96 -22.51
CA ILE A 256 -11.22 2.62 -22.56
C ILE A 256 -12.68 2.67 -23.02
N GLY A 257 -13.42 3.73 -22.65
CA GLY A 257 -14.80 3.95 -23.08
C GLY A 257 -14.96 4.40 -24.56
N ASP A 258 -13.88 4.81 -25.21
CA ASP A 258 -13.92 5.24 -26.62
C ASP A 258 -13.98 4.04 -27.56
N LYS A 259 -15.16 3.75 -28.08
CA LYS A 259 -15.43 2.65 -29.03
C LYS A 259 -14.70 2.78 -30.39
N LYS A 260 -14.13 3.95 -30.71
CA LYS A 260 -13.28 4.14 -31.89
C LYS A 260 -11.84 3.65 -31.63
N LEU A 261 -11.41 3.70 -30.36
CA LEU A 261 -10.09 3.24 -29.95
C LEU A 261 -10.12 1.77 -29.53
N PHE A 262 -11.10 1.36 -28.71
CA PHE A 262 -11.13 0.05 -28.07
C PHE A 262 -12.42 -0.70 -28.32
N LYS A 263 -12.29 -2.02 -28.46
CA LYS A 263 -13.41 -2.97 -28.45
C LYS A 263 -13.24 -3.91 -27.27
N GLN A 264 -14.17 -3.84 -26.31
CA GLN A 264 -14.23 -4.80 -25.20
C GLN A 264 -14.58 -6.19 -25.74
N ARG A 265 -13.87 -7.19 -25.25
CA ARG A 265 -14.25 -8.60 -25.49
C ARG A 265 -15.47 -8.95 -24.63
N GLU A 266 -16.27 -9.87 -25.12
CA GLU A 266 -17.51 -10.27 -24.45
C GLU A 266 -17.21 -10.81 -23.03
N ASN A 267 -17.93 -10.28 -22.02
CA ASN A 267 -17.81 -10.64 -20.61
C ASN A 267 -16.36 -10.64 -20.07
N SER A 268 -15.53 -9.71 -20.55
CA SER A 268 -14.10 -9.70 -20.28
C SER A 268 -13.61 -8.31 -19.87
N ILE A 269 -12.51 -8.27 -19.12
CA ILE A 269 -11.74 -7.05 -18.82
C ILE A 269 -10.67 -6.75 -19.87
N LEU A 270 -10.67 -7.53 -20.98
CA LEU A 270 -9.75 -7.35 -22.09
C LEU A 270 -10.39 -6.48 -23.18
N TYR A 271 -9.59 -5.57 -23.71
CA TYR A 271 -9.96 -4.63 -24.76
C TYR A 271 -8.97 -4.72 -25.92
N ASP A 272 -9.48 -4.93 -27.12
CA ASP A 272 -8.67 -4.92 -28.35
C ASP A 272 -8.53 -3.48 -28.86
N LEU A 273 -7.29 -3.02 -29.10
CA LEU A 273 -7.02 -1.72 -29.69
C LEU A 273 -7.27 -1.78 -31.19
N LEU A 274 -8.20 -0.96 -31.68
CA LEU A 274 -8.69 -0.98 -33.05
C LEU A 274 -7.82 -0.18 -34.04
N VAL A 275 -7.11 0.82 -33.56
CA VAL A 275 -6.26 1.73 -34.34
C VAL A 275 -4.96 1.99 -33.58
N ASP A 276 -3.94 2.47 -34.27
CA ASP A 276 -2.71 2.92 -33.59
C ASP A 276 -3.01 4.10 -32.67
N TYR A 277 -2.41 4.05 -31.47
CA TYR A 277 -2.52 5.13 -30.49
C TYR A 277 -1.11 5.61 -30.06
N PRO A 278 -0.42 6.40 -30.90
CA PRO A 278 0.97 6.78 -30.67
C PRO A 278 1.18 7.57 -29.37
N ALA A 279 0.18 8.37 -28.96
CA ALA A 279 0.23 9.11 -27.69
C ALA A 279 0.49 8.23 -26.46
N ALA A 280 0.05 6.97 -26.51
CA ALA A 280 0.30 5.97 -25.47
C ALA A 280 1.37 4.93 -25.86
N GLY A 281 1.99 5.03 -27.03
CA GLY A 281 2.96 4.06 -27.55
C GLY A 281 2.34 2.73 -27.96
N LEU A 282 1.02 2.72 -28.22
CA LEU A 282 0.26 1.52 -28.54
C LEU A 282 0.04 1.37 -30.05
N LYS A 283 -0.04 0.12 -30.51
CA LYS A 283 -0.27 -0.25 -31.91
C LYS A 283 -1.59 -1.01 -32.05
N LYS A 284 -2.25 -0.87 -33.18
CA LYS A 284 -3.43 -1.67 -33.54
C LYS A 284 -3.14 -3.16 -33.30
N GLY A 285 -4.07 -3.85 -32.62
CA GLY A 285 -3.94 -5.25 -32.22
C GLY A 285 -3.27 -5.45 -30.86
N ASP A 286 -2.75 -4.41 -30.20
CA ASP A 286 -2.41 -4.51 -28.79
C ASP A 286 -3.69 -4.80 -27.98
N VAL A 287 -3.55 -5.56 -26.91
CA VAL A 287 -4.64 -5.88 -25.99
C VAL A 287 -4.39 -5.17 -24.68
N VAL A 288 -5.40 -4.47 -24.19
CA VAL A 288 -5.36 -3.81 -22.86
C VAL A 288 -6.24 -4.60 -21.92
N ARG A 289 -5.67 -5.08 -20.82
CA ARG A 289 -6.43 -5.56 -19.67
C ARG A 289 -6.67 -4.37 -18.74
N TRP A 290 -7.94 -3.97 -18.67
CA TRP A 290 -8.37 -2.86 -17.83
C TRP A 290 -8.78 -3.36 -16.45
N GLU A 291 -7.93 -3.17 -15.47
CA GLU A 291 -8.15 -3.66 -14.12
C GLU A 291 -8.62 -2.51 -13.21
N GLN A 292 -9.72 -2.75 -12.51
CA GLN A 292 -10.35 -1.84 -11.57
C GLN A 292 -10.70 -2.60 -10.29
N ILE A 293 -10.93 -1.85 -9.21
CA ILE A 293 -11.45 -2.38 -7.95
C ILE A 293 -12.89 -1.90 -7.77
N SER A 294 -13.78 -2.84 -7.48
CA SER A 294 -15.18 -2.54 -7.15
C SER A 294 -15.36 -2.27 -5.65
N THR A 295 -16.49 -1.67 -5.30
CA THR A 295 -16.91 -1.54 -3.90
C THR A 295 -17.06 -2.90 -3.22
N GLU A 296 -17.58 -3.90 -3.94
CA GLU A 296 -17.73 -5.28 -3.47
C GLU A 296 -16.38 -5.93 -3.14
N ASP A 297 -15.36 -5.69 -3.97
CA ASP A 297 -14.00 -6.17 -3.72
C ASP A 297 -13.43 -5.57 -2.41
N LEU A 298 -13.58 -4.27 -2.21
CA LEU A 298 -13.14 -3.60 -0.98
C LEU A 298 -13.91 -4.11 0.26
N LEU A 299 -15.22 -4.30 0.15
CA LEU A 299 -16.05 -4.80 1.24
C LEU A 299 -15.72 -6.25 1.60
N SER A 300 -15.53 -7.12 0.62
CA SER A 300 -15.12 -8.52 0.85
C SER A 300 -13.74 -8.60 1.48
N THR A 301 -12.80 -7.80 0.97
CA THR A 301 -11.43 -7.68 1.50
C THR A 301 -11.43 -7.20 2.95
N SER A 302 -12.16 -6.13 3.26
CA SER A 302 -12.20 -5.59 4.63
C SER A 302 -12.82 -6.58 5.62
N LYS A 303 -13.90 -7.29 5.23
CA LYS A 303 -14.50 -8.38 6.03
C LYS A 303 -13.53 -9.54 6.26
N PHE A 304 -12.79 -9.95 5.22
CA PHE A 304 -11.76 -10.96 5.35
C PHE A 304 -10.69 -10.54 6.34
N LEU A 305 -10.11 -9.35 6.16
CA LEU A 305 -9.05 -8.84 7.02
C LEU A 305 -9.49 -8.70 8.47
N SER A 306 -10.69 -8.16 8.73
CA SER A 306 -11.21 -8.02 10.10
C SER A 306 -11.44 -9.34 10.80
N ARG A 307 -11.64 -10.44 10.06
CA ARG A 307 -11.77 -11.80 10.62
C ARG A 307 -10.46 -12.35 11.15
N TYR A 308 -9.35 -12.07 10.42
CA TYR A 308 -8.05 -12.71 10.68
C TYR A 308 -7.01 -11.76 11.31
N LEU A 309 -7.31 -10.47 11.43
CA LEU A 309 -6.46 -9.53 12.16
C LEU A 309 -6.81 -9.52 13.65
N SER A 310 -5.81 -9.43 14.50
CA SER A 310 -6.00 -9.23 15.93
C SER A 310 -6.68 -7.88 16.19
N PRO A 311 -7.69 -7.79 17.09
CA PRO A 311 -8.35 -6.53 17.44
C PRO A 311 -7.37 -5.55 18.06
N ARG A 312 -7.25 -4.35 17.48
CA ARG A 312 -6.41 -3.25 17.98
C ARG A 312 -6.61 -1.99 17.15
N ASP A 313 -6.13 -0.88 17.65
CA ASP A 313 -6.06 0.37 16.90
C ASP A 313 -5.08 0.24 15.73
N ARG A 314 -5.51 0.70 14.55
CA ARG A 314 -4.73 0.61 13.33
C ARG A 314 -5.04 1.71 12.33
N ASN A 315 -4.06 2.03 11.49
CA ASN A 315 -4.31 2.82 10.30
C ASN A 315 -4.88 1.92 9.19
N LEU A 316 -5.91 2.45 8.51
CA LEU A 316 -6.42 1.93 7.25
C LEU A 316 -6.02 2.92 6.15
N VAL A 317 -5.08 2.53 5.33
CA VAL A 317 -4.46 3.41 4.35
C VAL A 317 -5.00 3.10 2.96
N PHE A 318 -5.58 4.08 2.29
CA PHE A 318 -6.03 3.91 0.90
C PHE A 318 -4.93 4.33 -0.07
N TYR A 319 -4.62 3.47 -1.02
CA TYR A 319 -3.63 3.73 -2.05
C TYR A 319 -4.30 4.10 -3.37
N HIS A 320 -4.26 5.37 -3.85
CA HIS A 320 -3.68 6.54 -3.18
C HIS A 320 -4.62 7.75 -3.31
N LEU A 321 -4.33 8.85 -2.61
CA LEU A 321 -5.11 10.09 -2.63
C LEU A 321 -5.04 10.72 -4.02
N ASP A 322 -6.08 10.52 -4.78
CA ASP A 322 -6.28 11.07 -6.12
C ASP A 322 -7.76 11.26 -6.38
N THR A 323 -8.12 12.48 -6.79
CA THR A 323 -9.52 12.84 -7.01
C THR A 323 -10.19 11.97 -8.07
N ASP A 324 -9.48 11.63 -9.14
CA ASP A 324 -10.07 10.86 -10.23
C ASP A 324 -10.34 9.41 -9.80
N LEU A 325 -9.48 8.82 -8.99
CA LEU A 325 -9.67 7.48 -8.44
C LEU A 325 -10.78 7.45 -7.38
N LEU A 326 -10.80 8.43 -6.49
CA LEU A 326 -11.78 8.49 -5.40
C LEU A 326 -13.22 8.72 -5.86
N LYS A 327 -13.42 9.34 -7.02
CA LYS A 327 -14.76 9.53 -7.64
C LYS A 327 -15.49 8.22 -7.94
N HIS A 328 -14.78 7.10 -8.07
CA HIS A 328 -15.38 5.78 -8.33
C HIS A 328 -16.05 5.17 -7.10
N PHE A 329 -15.78 5.72 -5.90
CA PHE A 329 -16.32 5.21 -4.64
C PHE A 329 -17.15 6.30 -3.97
N THR A 330 -18.35 5.92 -3.51
CA THR A 330 -19.16 6.84 -2.69
C THR A 330 -18.58 6.93 -1.28
N ASN A 331 -18.88 8.02 -0.59
CA ASN A 331 -18.48 8.15 0.81
C ASN A 331 -19.06 7.03 1.67
N GLU A 332 -20.29 6.62 1.39
CA GLU A 332 -20.96 5.55 2.10
C GLU A 332 -20.22 4.22 1.91
N ASP A 333 -19.74 3.93 0.70
CA ASP A 333 -18.97 2.72 0.42
C ASP A 333 -17.68 2.68 1.24
N VAL A 334 -16.91 3.76 1.24
CA VAL A 334 -15.67 3.85 2.02
C VAL A 334 -15.95 3.76 3.52
N GLN A 335 -17.04 4.40 4.02
CA GLN A 335 -17.46 4.27 5.42
C GLN A 335 -17.84 2.83 5.78
N LYS A 336 -18.52 2.10 4.88
CA LYS A 336 -18.82 0.67 5.09
C LYS A 336 -17.54 -0.18 5.16
N VAL A 337 -16.56 0.11 4.31
CA VAL A 337 -15.24 -0.56 4.36
C VAL A 337 -14.55 -0.32 5.70
N ILE A 338 -14.52 0.92 6.17
CA ILE A 338 -13.96 1.30 7.49
C ILE A 338 -14.69 0.60 8.64
N ALA A 339 -16.02 0.54 8.57
CA ALA A 339 -16.86 -0.05 9.63
C ALA A 339 -16.72 -1.57 9.78
N ASN A 340 -16.12 -2.26 8.82
CA ASN A 340 -15.86 -3.70 8.90
C ASN A 340 -14.70 -4.06 9.84
N PHE A 341 -13.79 -3.12 10.15
CA PHE A 341 -12.67 -3.33 11.07
C PHE A 341 -13.05 -2.99 12.51
#